data_c744a7dcf128206f2e49fb1b092558f8
#
_entry.id   c744a7dcf128206f2e49fb1b092558f8
#
_cell.length_a   1.000
_cell.length_b   1.000
_cell.length_c   1.000
_cell.angle_alpha   90.00
_cell.angle_beta   90.00
_cell.angle_gamma   90.00
#
_symmetry.space_group_name_H-M   'P 1'
#
loop_
_entity.id
_entity.type
_entity.pdbx_description
1 polymer ?
#
loop_
_entity_poly.entity_id
_entity_poly.type
_entity_poly.pdbx_seq_one_letter_code
_entity_poly.pdbx_strand_id
1 'polypeptide(L)'
;MASRSGDTSRANEASPPVMSFTLTTPLYYVNDKPHLGSTYTTLACDAIARYQRLQGKVVTFVTGTDEHGLKIQRTAAAAGLAPQAFCDRNSASFSDLWQAWGISQDRFIRTTAAPHRQLVEQFYARVEAKGDVR
;
A
#
# COMPACT_ATOMS: atom_id res chain seq x y z
N MET A 1 34.03 -59.23 -7.46
CA MET A 1 32.67 -58.67 -7.55
C MET A 1 32.53 -57.71 -6.37
N ALA A 2 32.81 -56.43 -6.54
CA ALA A 2 32.74 -55.43 -5.46
C ALA A 2 31.56 -54.49 -5.75
N SER A 3 30.57 -54.57 -4.87
CA SER A 3 29.37 -53.74 -4.85
C SER A 3 29.75 -52.33 -4.35
N ARG A 4 29.59 -51.31 -5.19
CA ARG A 4 29.65 -49.90 -4.78
C ARG A 4 28.24 -49.46 -4.32
N SER A 5 28.08 -49.35 -3.01
CA SER A 5 26.94 -48.67 -2.41
C SER A 5 27.10 -47.17 -2.62
N GLY A 6 26.24 -46.58 -3.47
CA GLY A 6 26.21 -45.13 -3.63
C GLY A 6 25.61 -44.47 -2.40
N ASP A 7 26.38 -43.63 -1.79
CA ASP A 7 25.96 -42.70 -0.75
C ASP A 7 25.16 -41.56 -1.40
N THR A 8 23.84 -41.55 -1.23
CA THR A 8 22.91 -40.49 -1.62
C THR A 8 22.46 -39.67 -0.43
N SER A 9 23.39 -39.13 0.34
CA SER A 9 23.09 -38.10 1.32
C SER A 9 23.18 -36.72 0.63
N ARG A 10 22.20 -36.40 -0.25
CA ARG A 10 21.98 -34.99 -0.58
C ARG A 10 21.37 -34.34 0.66
N ALA A 11 22.22 -33.64 1.40
CA ALA A 11 21.80 -32.75 2.45
C ALA A 11 20.66 -31.86 1.93
N ASN A 12 19.55 -31.88 2.64
CA ASN A 12 18.42 -30.98 2.43
C ASN A 12 18.90 -29.56 2.83
N GLU A 13 19.55 -28.86 1.89
CA GLU A 13 19.91 -27.44 2.08
C GLU A 13 18.61 -26.66 2.19
N ALA A 14 18.26 -26.28 3.42
CA ALA A 14 17.15 -25.39 3.67
C ALA A 14 17.34 -24.12 2.84
N SER A 15 16.40 -23.83 1.95
CA SER A 15 16.41 -22.61 1.16
C SER A 15 16.60 -21.41 2.08
N PRO A 16 17.46 -20.42 1.72
CA PRO A 16 17.70 -19.27 2.57
C PRO A 16 16.38 -18.55 2.87
N PRO A 17 16.22 -17.97 4.07
CA PRO A 17 14.99 -17.30 4.45
C PRO A 17 14.66 -16.18 3.44
N VAL A 18 13.44 -16.20 2.92
CA VAL A 18 12.98 -15.18 1.99
C VAL A 18 12.85 -13.86 2.75
N MET A 19 13.66 -12.87 2.39
CA MET A 19 13.60 -11.54 3.02
C MET A 19 12.38 -10.78 2.50
N SER A 20 11.59 -10.21 3.41
CA SER A 20 10.48 -9.32 3.09
C SER A 20 10.89 -7.85 3.19
N PHE A 21 10.30 -7.02 2.33
CA PHE A 21 10.50 -5.58 2.32
C PHE A 21 9.16 -4.86 2.12
N THR A 22 8.78 -4.01 3.06
CA THR A 22 7.55 -3.23 2.97
C THR A 22 7.87 -1.77 2.73
N LEU A 23 7.20 -1.16 1.78
CA LEU A 23 7.35 0.24 1.40
C LEU A 23 5.98 0.90 1.28
N THR A 24 5.84 2.11 1.81
CA THR A 24 4.63 2.91 1.68
C THR A 24 4.95 4.30 1.15
N THR A 25 4.04 4.88 0.39
CA THR A 25 3.99 6.33 0.20
C THR A 25 3.23 6.98 1.36
N PRO A 26 3.27 8.32 1.52
CA PRO A 26 2.21 9.03 2.24
C PRO A 26 0.84 8.73 1.61
N LEU A 27 -0.22 8.77 2.40
CA LEU A 27 -1.58 8.79 1.87
C LEU A 27 -1.87 10.20 1.32
N TYR A 28 -2.34 10.27 0.07
CA TYR A 28 -2.56 11.54 -0.60
C TYR A 28 -3.96 12.07 -0.32
N TYR A 29 -4.06 13.35 0.06
CA TYR A 29 -5.35 14.00 0.22
C TYR A 29 -6.06 14.18 -1.14
N VAL A 30 -7.32 13.78 -1.21
CA VAL A 30 -8.14 13.85 -2.42
C VAL A 30 -8.85 15.18 -2.61
N ASN A 31 -8.39 16.25 -1.97
CA ASN A 31 -8.97 17.59 -2.14
C ASN A 31 -8.68 18.21 -3.53
N ASP A 32 -7.77 17.62 -4.28
CA ASP A 32 -7.42 18.00 -5.66
C ASP A 32 -6.90 16.77 -6.42
N LYS A 33 -6.59 16.96 -7.71
CA LYS A 33 -5.95 15.97 -8.57
C LYS A 33 -4.49 15.71 -8.16
N PRO A 34 -3.89 14.58 -8.61
CA PRO A 34 -2.46 14.35 -8.44
C PRO A 34 -1.63 15.53 -8.98
N HIS A 35 -0.58 15.88 -8.26
CA HIS A 35 0.36 16.92 -8.66
C HIS A 35 1.79 16.39 -8.68
N LEU A 36 2.75 17.19 -9.16
CA LEU A 36 4.14 16.80 -9.33
C LEU A 36 4.76 16.21 -8.05
N GLY A 37 4.42 16.76 -6.86
CA GLY A 37 4.95 16.26 -5.59
C GLY A 37 4.48 14.83 -5.26
N SER A 38 3.18 14.53 -5.43
CA SER A 38 2.66 13.18 -5.22
C SER A 38 3.23 12.19 -6.23
N THR A 39 3.38 12.63 -7.48
CA THR A 39 3.92 11.84 -8.58
C THR A 39 5.40 11.51 -8.35
N TYR A 40 6.22 12.50 -7.98
CA TYR A 40 7.64 12.30 -7.68
C TYR A 40 7.85 11.29 -6.56
N THR A 41 7.11 11.44 -5.45
CA THR A 41 7.21 10.52 -4.32
C THR A 41 6.82 9.09 -4.71
N THR A 42 5.73 8.92 -5.47
CA THR A 42 5.29 7.59 -5.90
C THR A 42 6.29 6.93 -6.85
N LEU A 43 6.85 7.69 -7.80
CA LEU A 43 7.89 7.17 -8.71
C LEU A 43 9.16 6.75 -7.97
N ALA A 44 9.60 7.55 -7.00
CA ALA A 44 10.75 7.20 -6.17
C ALA A 44 10.51 5.89 -5.38
N CYS A 45 9.33 5.74 -4.79
CA CYS A 45 8.93 4.51 -4.11
C CYS A 45 8.85 3.33 -5.09
N ASP A 46 8.31 3.51 -6.28
CA ASP A 46 8.24 2.46 -7.30
C ASP A 46 9.63 2.00 -7.74
N ALA A 47 10.56 2.92 -7.96
CA ALA A 47 11.95 2.59 -8.28
C ALA A 47 12.61 1.74 -7.18
N ILE A 48 12.41 2.11 -5.91
CA ILE A 48 12.91 1.34 -4.76
C ILE A 48 12.24 -0.04 -4.69
N ALA A 49 10.92 -0.13 -4.86
CA ALA A 49 10.19 -1.40 -4.84
C ALA A 49 10.70 -2.35 -5.93
N ARG A 50 10.87 -1.85 -7.16
CA ARG A 50 11.44 -2.63 -8.28
C ARG A 50 12.87 -3.09 -7.99
N TYR A 51 13.70 -2.21 -7.46
CA TYR A 51 15.07 -2.57 -7.08
C TYR A 51 15.10 -3.68 -6.04
N GLN A 52 14.27 -3.60 -5.00
CA GLN A 52 14.22 -4.64 -3.96
C GLN A 52 13.69 -5.98 -4.51
N ARG A 53 12.75 -5.96 -5.46
CA ARG A 53 12.30 -7.17 -6.17
C ARG A 53 13.41 -7.79 -7.01
N LEU A 54 14.23 -6.98 -7.70
CA LEU A 54 15.40 -7.44 -8.42
C LEU A 54 16.46 -8.08 -7.51
N GLN A 55 16.49 -7.68 -6.23
CA GLN A 55 17.35 -8.31 -5.20
C GLN A 55 16.75 -9.63 -4.65
N GLY A 56 15.66 -10.13 -5.22
CA GLY A 56 15.02 -11.37 -4.80
C GLY A 56 14.17 -11.27 -3.54
N LYS A 57 13.83 -10.06 -3.08
CA LYS A 57 12.98 -9.88 -1.90
C LYS A 57 11.49 -9.97 -2.26
N VAL A 58 10.69 -10.47 -1.32
CA VAL A 58 9.23 -10.32 -1.38
C VAL A 58 8.90 -8.90 -0.95
N VAL A 59 8.40 -8.10 -1.90
CA VAL A 59 8.10 -6.68 -1.67
C VAL A 59 6.60 -6.48 -1.55
N THR A 60 6.19 -5.71 -0.54
CA THR A 60 4.83 -5.17 -0.41
C THR A 60 4.91 -3.65 -0.55
N PHE A 61 4.45 -3.13 -1.67
CA PHE A 61 4.39 -1.69 -1.94
C PHE A 61 2.95 -1.20 -1.84
N VAL A 62 2.69 -0.29 -0.88
CA VAL A 62 1.37 0.25 -0.58
C VAL A 62 1.33 1.74 -0.81
N THR A 63 0.31 2.21 -1.51
CA THR A 63 -0.02 3.62 -1.68
C THR A 63 -1.52 3.82 -1.49
N GLY A 64 -2.01 5.05 -1.54
CA GLY A 64 -3.45 5.28 -1.41
C GLY A 64 -3.82 6.73 -1.15
N THR A 65 -5.08 6.92 -0.77
CA THR A 65 -5.68 8.23 -0.55
C THR A 65 -6.26 8.37 0.85
N ASP A 66 -6.02 9.56 1.45
CA ASP A 66 -6.69 9.99 2.68
C ASP A 66 -7.96 10.78 2.32
N GLU A 67 -9.10 10.24 2.73
CA GLU A 67 -10.43 10.68 2.28
C GLU A 67 -11.28 11.28 3.41
N HIS A 68 -10.65 11.65 4.52
CA HIS A 68 -11.33 12.24 5.66
C HIS A 68 -10.92 13.71 5.88
N GLY A 69 -11.77 14.44 6.60
CA GLY A 69 -11.49 15.77 7.11
C GLY A 69 -12.36 16.89 6.53
N LEU A 70 -12.40 17.98 7.26
CA LEU A 70 -13.25 19.14 6.98
C LEU A 70 -12.91 19.80 5.62
N LYS A 71 -11.65 19.76 5.20
CA LYS A 71 -11.24 20.34 3.92
C LYS A 71 -11.94 19.64 2.75
N ILE A 72 -12.00 18.30 2.79
CA ILE A 72 -12.68 17.50 1.75
C ILE A 72 -14.17 17.85 1.73
N GLN A 73 -14.83 17.91 2.88
CA GLN A 73 -16.25 18.28 2.96
C GLN A 73 -16.52 19.65 2.34
N ARG A 74 -15.71 20.65 2.67
CA ARG A 74 -15.83 22.02 2.12
C ARG A 74 -15.61 22.05 0.61
N THR A 75 -14.60 21.35 0.11
CA THR A 75 -14.28 21.32 -1.32
C THR A 75 -15.37 20.57 -2.10
N ALA A 76 -15.89 19.47 -1.56
CA ALA A 76 -17.01 18.74 -2.13
C ALA A 76 -18.27 19.61 -2.23
N ALA A 77 -18.61 20.32 -1.15
CA ALA A 77 -19.76 21.24 -1.13
C ALA A 77 -19.61 22.38 -2.15
N ALA A 78 -18.40 22.97 -2.27
CA ALA A 78 -18.10 23.99 -3.30
C ALA A 78 -18.22 23.45 -4.73
N ALA A 79 -17.97 22.15 -4.93
CA ALA A 79 -18.15 21.46 -6.21
C ALA A 79 -19.58 20.94 -6.44
N GLY A 80 -20.52 21.17 -5.51
CA GLY A 80 -21.89 20.67 -5.61
C GLY A 80 -22.01 19.14 -5.51
N LEU A 81 -21.07 18.48 -4.87
CA LEU A 81 -21.02 17.02 -4.75
C LEU A 81 -21.15 16.55 -3.30
N ALA A 82 -21.73 15.36 -3.11
CA ALA A 82 -21.61 14.65 -1.85
C ALA A 82 -20.13 14.29 -1.56
N PRO A 83 -19.68 14.35 -0.29
CA PRO A 83 -18.28 14.10 0.06
C PRO A 83 -17.74 12.77 -0.47
N GLN A 84 -18.51 11.69 -0.39
CA GLN A 84 -18.08 10.37 -0.90
C GLN A 84 -17.91 10.39 -2.43
N ALA A 85 -18.84 10.96 -3.18
CA ALA A 85 -18.75 11.05 -4.64
C ALA A 85 -17.56 11.91 -5.09
N PHE A 86 -17.24 12.96 -4.33
CA PHE A 86 -16.05 13.78 -4.55
C PHE A 86 -14.76 12.95 -4.31
N CYS A 87 -14.69 12.20 -3.21
CA CYS A 87 -13.56 11.30 -2.92
C CYS A 87 -13.42 10.22 -3.98
N ASP A 88 -14.51 9.59 -4.42
CA ASP A 88 -14.50 8.54 -5.44
C ASP A 88 -13.89 9.06 -6.74
N ARG A 89 -14.33 10.23 -7.20
CA ARG A 89 -13.81 10.86 -8.41
C ARG A 89 -12.33 11.19 -8.33
N ASN A 90 -11.91 11.81 -7.22
CA ASN A 90 -10.53 12.26 -7.09
C ASN A 90 -9.59 11.10 -6.80
N SER A 91 -9.98 10.13 -5.98
CA SER A 91 -9.21 8.92 -5.73
C SER A 91 -8.99 8.11 -7.02
N ALA A 92 -10.01 8.02 -7.88
CA ALA A 92 -9.88 7.41 -9.20
C ALA A 92 -8.78 8.09 -10.03
N SER A 93 -8.69 9.42 -9.99
CA SER A 93 -7.65 10.14 -10.76
C SER A 93 -6.22 9.80 -10.33
N PHE A 94 -5.99 9.47 -9.03
CA PHE A 94 -4.70 8.95 -8.57
C PHE A 94 -4.46 7.53 -9.07
N SER A 95 -5.44 6.65 -8.90
CA SER A 95 -5.34 5.25 -9.33
C SER A 95 -5.09 5.14 -10.84
N ASP A 96 -5.83 5.89 -11.65
CA ASP A 96 -5.71 5.90 -13.11
C ASP A 96 -4.34 6.41 -13.56
N LEU A 97 -3.81 7.46 -12.89
CA LEU A 97 -2.49 7.98 -13.18
C LEU A 97 -1.39 6.95 -12.84
N TRP A 98 -1.49 6.28 -11.68
CA TRP A 98 -0.53 5.25 -11.30
C TRP A 98 -0.57 4.07 -12.28
N GLN A 99 -1.75 3.67 -12.72
CA GLN A 99 -1.91 2.63 -13.73
C GLN A 99 -1.30 3.05 -15.07
N ALA A 100 -1.59 4.27 -15.55
CA ALA A 100 -1.05 4.79 -16.80
C ALA A 100 0.48 4.88 -16.80
N TRP A 101 1.09 5.11 -15.65
CA TRP A 101 2.54 5.18 -15.48
C TRP A 101 3.18 3.83 -15.11
N GLY A 102 2.38 2.77 -15.04
CA GLY A 102 2.87 1.42 -14.74
C GLY A 102 3.48 1.30 -13.34
N ILE A 103 3.01 2.10 -12.36
CA ILE A 103 3.44 2.00 -10.96
C ILE A 103 3.13 0.60 -10.43
N SER A 104 4.10 -0.04 -9.80
CA SER A 104 4.05 -1.46 -9.41
C SER A 104 3.55 -1.67 -7.98
N GLN A 105 2.64 -0.81 -7.49
CA GLN A 105 2.04 -0.97 -6.17
C GLN A 105 1.23 -2.27 -6.08
N ASP A 106 1.35 -2.95 -4.95
CA ASP A 106 0.57 -4.17 -4.66
C ASP A 106 -0.81 -3.83 -4.09
N ARG A 107 -0.92 -2.66 -3.43
CA ARG A 107 -2.17 -2.21 -2.81
C ARG A 107 -2.36 -0.71 -3.00
N PHE A 108 -3.57 -0.33 -3.41
CA PHE A 108 -4.07 1.04 -3.37
C PHE A 108 -5.14 1.12 -2.29
N ILE A 109 -4.85 1.81 -1.20
CA ILE A 109 -5.72 1.91 -0.03
C ILE A 109 -6.52 3.21 -0.10
N ARG A 110 -7.82 3.10 0.17
CA ARG A 110 -8.69 4.25 0.42
C ARG A 110 -9.14 4.22 1.87
N THR A 111 -8.96 5.32 2.60
CA THR A 111 -9.31 5.34 4.03
C THR A 111 -10.81 5.23 4.29
N THR A 112 -11.67 5.50 3.29
CA THR A 112 -13.12 5.28 3.35
C THR A 112 -13.56 3.87 2.98
N ALA A 113 -12.66 3.03 2.44
CA ALA A 113 -13.00 1.66 2.05
C ALA A 113 -13.37 0.78 3.26
N ALA A 114 -14.38 -0.06 3.10
CA ALA A 114 -14.89 -0.90 4.19
C ALA A 114 -13.80 -1.77 4.87
N PRO A 115 -12.88 -2.44 4.14
CA PRO A 115 -11.82 -3.22 4.79
C PRO A 115 -10.89 -2.38 5.66
N HIS A 116 -10.57 -1.15 5.23
CA HIS A 116 -9.74 -0.23 6.01
C HIS A 116 -10.47 0.21 7.29
N ARG A 117 -11.72 0.62 7.18
CA ARG A 117 -12.54 1.03 8.32
C ARG A 117 -12.67 -0.08 9.36
N GLN A 118 -12.99 -1.30 8.94
CA GLN A 118 -13.08 -2.45 9.83
C GLN A 118 -11.78 -2.71 10.60
N LEU A 119 -10.63 -2.59 9.91
CA LEU A 119 -9.33 -2.76 10.57
C LEU A 119 -9.07 -1.66 11.60
N VAL A 120 -9.38 -0.40 11.27
CA VAL A 120 -9.24 0.73 12.19
C VAL A 120 -10.12 0.56 13.42
N GLU A 121 -11.38 0.16 13.26
CA GLU A 121 -12.32 -0.09 14.36
C GLU A 121 -11.79 -1.20 15.29
N GLN A 122 -11.31 -2.31 14.73
CA GLN A 122 -10.71 -3.40 15.51
C GLN A 122 -9.44 -2.96 16.25
N PHE A 123 -8.59 -2.19 15.59
CA PHE A 123 -7.37 -1.68 16.20
C PHE A 123 -7.69 -0.72 17.35
N TYR A 124 -8.60 0.23 17.11
CA TYR A 124 -9.05 1.20 18.13
C TYR A 124 -9.61 0.50 19.36
N ALA A 125 -10.51 -0.47 19.19
CA ALA A 125 -11.09 -1.23 20.28
C ALA A 125 -10.04 -1.95 21.15
N ARG A 126 -8.96 -2.47 20.52
CA ARG A 126 -7.86 -3.10 21.25
C ARG A 126 -7.04 -2.11 22.07
N VAL A 127 -6.80 -0.92 21.53
CA VAL A 127 -6.03 0.14 22.20
C VAL A 127 -6.86 0.72 23.35
N GLU A 128 -8.15 0.95 23.14
CA GLU A 128 -9.09 1.42 24.16
C GLU A 128 -9.21 0.41 25.31
N ALA A 129 -9.34 -0.88 25.02
CA ALA A 129 -9.39 -1.93 26.04
C ALA A 129 -8.11 -2.00 26.90
N LYS A 130 -6.97 -1.53 26.41
CA LYS A 130 -5.73 -1.42 27.18
C LYS A 130 -5.64 -0.14 28.02
N GLY A 131 -6.58 0.79 27.88
CA GLY A 131 -6.56 2.09 28.56
C GLY A 131 -5.59 3.11 27.96
N ASP A 132 -5.09 2.89 26.75
CA ASP A 132 -4.15 3.79 26.07
C ASP A 132 -4.86 4.96 25.35
N VAL A 133 -6.20 4.94 25.29
CA VAL A 133 -7.03 6.04 24.77
C VAL A 133 -7.52 6.88 25.93
N ARG A 134 -7.30 8.22 25.85
CA ARG A 134 -7.71 9.22 26.86
C ARG A 134 -8.56 10.30 26.22
#